data_0663c26c2cf699343b54334698fdc707
#
_entry.id   0663c26c2cf699343b54334698fdc707
#
_cell.length_a   1.000
_cell.length_b   1.000
_cell.length_c   1.000
_cell.angle_alpha   90.00
_cell.angle_beta   90.00
_cell.angle_gamma   90.00
#
_symmetry.space_group_name_H-M   'P 1'
#
loop_
_entity.id
_entity.type
_entity.pdbx_description
1 polymer ?
#
loop_
_entity_poly.entity_id
_entity_poly.type
_entity_poly.pdbx_seq_one_letter_code
_entity_poly.pdbx_strand_id
1 'polypeptide(L)'
;MVGDMNSSPEHAPVPGIVPPYRQFAAAGSTDIWTLRPGAVPGFTCCQDPDLSNKRSKLSERIDMIFSLEPPADVKQARLVGDRASDKTPPPGPRLWPSDHAGIVAGLGFVEVQAAAGID
;
A
#
# COMPACT_ATOMS: atom_id res chain seq x y z
N MET A 1 5.77 -8.76 -2.35
CA MET A 1 4.70 -8.59 -3.36
C MET A 1 4.15 -7.19 -3.26
N VAL A 2 3.80 -6.58 -4.41
CA VAL A 2 3.27 -5.21 -4.48
C VAL A 2 2.09 -5.20 -5.45
N GLY A 3 1.00 -4.52 -5.10
CA GLY A 3 -0.12 -4.29 -6.02
C GLY A 3 -1.46 -4.12 -5.33
N ASP A 4 -2.47 -3.96 -6.17
CA ASP A 4 -3.88 -3.94 -5.76
C ASP A 4 -4.33 -5.37 -5.41
N MET A 5 -4.71 -5.57 -4.15
CA MET A 5 -5.18 -6.86 -3.63
C MET A 5 -6.71 -6.95 -3.63
N ASN A 6 -7.40 -5.87 -4.00
CA ASN A 6 -8.86 -5.75 -3.83
C ASN A 6 -9.33 -6.19 -2.43
N SER A 7 -8.49 -5.99 -1.43
CA SER A 7 -8.73 -6.44 -0.06
C SER A 7 -8.07 -5.51 0.95
N SER A 8 -8.85 -4.99 1.85
CA SER A 8 -8.44 -4.12 2.94
C SER A 8 -8.23 -4.93 4.23
N PRO A 9 -7.39 -4.48 5.18
CA PRO A 9 -7.25 -5.07 6.51
C PRO A 9 -8.58 -5.18 7.27
N GLU A 10 -9.51 -4.27 7.01
CA GLU A 10 -10.82 -4.18 7.65
C GLU A 10 -11.85 -5.16 7.07
N HIS A 11 -11.60 -5.74 5.89
CA HIS A 11 -12.51 -6.70 5.28
C HIS A 11 -12.67 -7.95 6.15
N ALA A 12 -13.90 -8.18 6.62
CA ALA A 12 -14.23 -9.36 7.41
C ALA A 12 -14.33 -10.61 6.52
N PRO A 13 -13.96 -11.80 7.03
CA PRO A 13 -14.27 -13.04 6.37
C PRO A 13 -15.78 -13.22 6.25
N VAL A 14 -16.23 -13.79 5.14
CA VAL A 14 -17.60 -14.28 4.97
C VAL A 14 -17.56 -15.80 4.79
N PRO A 15 -18.67 -16.53 5.05
CA PRO A 15 -18.68 -17.98 4.93
C PRO A 15 -18.10 -18.47 3.60
N GLY A 16 -17.05 -19.30 3.66
CA GLY A 16 -16.37 -19.85 2.49
C GLY A 16 -15.38 -18.93 1.79
N ILE A 17 -15.21 -17.68 2.22
CA ILE A 17 -14.29 -16.72 1.60
C ILE A 17 -13.42 -16.04 2.67
N VAL A 18 -12.12 -16.26 2.56
CA VAL A 18 -11.12 -15.52 3.34
C VAL A 18 -10.57 -14.39 2.47
N PRO A 19 -10.70 -13.11 2.87
CA PRO A 19 -10.18 -12.00 2.09
C PRO A 19 -8.68 -12.14 1.79
N PRO A 20 -8.20 -11.74 0.60
CA PRO A 20 -6.78 -11.85 0.22
C PRO A 20 -5.82 -11.28 1.25
N TYR A 21 -6.09 -10.12 1.83
CA TYR A 21 -5.25 -9.53 2.89
C TYR A 21 -5.00 -10.53 4.02
N ARG A 22 -6.05 -11.20 4.50
CA ARG A 22 -5.95 -12.18 5.60
C ARG A 22 -5.21 -13.44 5.19
N GLN A 23 -5.32 -13.85 3.92
CA GLN A 23 -4.56 -14.99 3.41
C GLN A 23 -3.05 -14.70 3.41
N PHE A 24 -2.63 -13.51 2.96
CA PHE A 24 -1.22 -13.10 2.99
C PHE A 24 -0.69 -12.98 4.42
N ALA A 25 -1.46 -12.37 5.31
CA ALA A 25 -1.08 -12.26 6.73
C ALA A 25 -0.93 -13.64 7.38
N ALA A 26 -1.88 -14.56 7.13
CA ALA A 26 -1.83 -15.93 7.63
C ALA A 26 -0.66 -16.75 7.06
N ALA A 27 -0.21 -16.43 5.84
CA ALA A 27 0.97 -17.02 5.22
C ALA A 27 2.31 -16.44 5.76
N GLY A 28 2.27 -15.57 6.75
CA GLY A 28 3.45 -14.98 7.36
C GLY A 28 4.01 -13.75 6.64
N SER A 29 3.27 -13.19 5.68
CA SER A 29 3.67 -11.96 5.02
C SER A 29 3.43 -10.74 5.91
N THR A 30 4.39 -9.83 5.94
CA THR A 30 4.31 -8.57 6.68
C THR A 30 3.79 -7.46 5.77
N ASP A 31 2.72 -6.81 6.18
CA ASP A 31 2.20 -5.59 5.55
C ASP A 31 3.11 -4.40 5.94
N ILE A 32 3.83 -3.88 4.98
CA ILE A 32 4.84 -2.83 5.19
C ILE A 32 4.24 -1.54 5.74
N TRP A 33 3.00 -1.21 5.37
CA TRP A 33 2.34 -0.01 5.88
C TRP A 33 2.19 0.00 7.39
N THR A 34 2.01 -1.17 7.99
CA THR A 34 1.84 -1.31 9.46
C THR A 34 3.12 -1.05 10.24
N LEU A 35 4.27 -1.08 9.58
CA LEU A 35 5.58 -0.83 10.20
C LEU A 35 5.99 0.64 10.21
N ARG A 36 5.23 1.51 9.51
CA ARG A 36 5.56 2.93 9.50
C ARG A 36 5.21 3.59 10.85
N PRO A 37 5.97 4.62 11.28
CA PRO A 37 5.64 5.39 12.46
C PRO A 37 4.28 6.12 12.29
N GLY A 38 3.47 6.12 13.35
CA GLY A 38 2.19 6.82 13.40
C GLY A 38 1.04 6.03 12.78
N ALA A 39 -0.17 6.25 13.32
CA ALA A 39 -1.40 5.59 12.88
C ALA A 39 -2.09 6.40 11.79
N VAL A 40 -1.66 6.24 10.54
CA VAL A 40 -2.30 6.85 9.37
C VAL A 40 -2.95 5.76 8.54
N PRO A 41 -4.24 5.89 8.15
CA PRO A 41 -4.98 4.85 7.43
C PRO A 41 -4.33 4.43 6.11
N GLY A 42 -3.76 5.36 5.35
CA GLY A 42 -3.11 5.07 4.08
C GLY A 42 -4.08 4.63 2.98
N PHE A 43 -5.23 5.27 2.90
CA PHE A 43 -6.25 4.94 1.91
C PHE A 43 -5.74 5.12 0.48
N THR A 44 -5.92 4.11 -0.35
CA THR A 44 -5.46 4.07 -1.73
C THR A 44 -6.60 4.02 -2.75
N CYS A 45 -7.81 3.66 -2.35
CA CYS A 45 -8.98 3.57 -3.24
C CYS A 45 -10.15 4.37 -2.65
N CYS A 46 -11.06 4.95 -3.39
CA CYS A 46 -11.16 5.12 -4.82
C CYS A 46 -11.63 6.54 -5.09
N GLN A 47 -11.03 7.23 -6.08
CA GLN A 47 -11.58 8.48 -6.60
C GLN A 47 -12.76 8.18 -7.52
N ASP A 48 -13.48 9.23 -7.98
CA ASP A 48 -14.54 9.04 -8.96
C ASP A 48 -13.99 8.47 -10.28
N PRO A 49 -14.76 7.66 -11.01
CA PRO A 49 -14.31 7.06 -12.27
C PRO A 49 -13.86 8.07 -13.33
N ASP A 50 -14.41 9.29 -13.32
CA ASP A 50 -14.01 10.39 -14.21
C ASP A 50 -12.86 11.25 -13.64
N LEU A 51 -12.37 10.93 -12.46
CA LEU A 51 -11.27 11.57 -11.74
C LEU A 51 -11.50 13.07 -11.42
N SER A 52 -12.72 13.57 -11.58
CA SER A 52 -13.04 15.01 -11.49
C SER A 52 -13.40 15.48 -10.09
N ASN A 53 -13.58 14.58 -9.14
CA ASN A 53 -13.97 14.94 -7.77
C ASN A 53 -13.05 16.00 -7.15
N LYS A 54 -13.64 17.04 -6.55
CA LYS A 54 -12.91 18.18 -6.00
C LYS A 54 -12.03 17.78 -4.82
N ARG A 55 -12.57 16.98 -3.90
CA ARG A 55 -11.89 16.46 -2.71
C ARG A 55 -11.59 14.99 -2.89
N SER A 56 -10.51 14.49 -2.28
CA SER A 56 -10.22 13.07 -2.26
C SER A 56 -11.38 12.26 -1.67
N LYS A 57 -11.68 11.16 -2.30
CA LYS A 57 -12.67 10.17 -1.86
C LYS A 57 -12.02 8.84 -1.46
N LEU A 58 -10.70 8.79 -1.42
CA LEU A 58 -9.99 7.59 -0.97
C LEU A 58 -10.49 7.18 0.42
N SER A 59 -10.95 5.96 0.56
CA SER A 59 -11.62 5.45 1.78
C SER A 59 -11.24 4.04 2.18
N GLU A 60 -10.49 3.31 1.32
CA GLU A 60 -10.01 1.96 1.59
C GLU A 60 -8.53 1.84 1.24
N ARG A 61 -7.79 1.03 1.99
CA ARG A 61 -6.42 0.67 1.69
C ARG A 61 -6.39 -0.74 1.11
N ILE A 62 -6.30 -0.86 -0.21
CA ILE A 62 -6.32 -2.12 -0.95
C ILE A 62 -5.08 -2.33 -1.82
N ASP A 63 -4.30 -1.27 -2.05
CA ASP A 63 -2.98 -1.36 -2.65
C ASP A 63 -1.95 -1.58 -1.54
N MET A 64 -1.14 -2.63 -1.66
CA MET A 64 -0.30 -3.14 -0.58
C MET A 64 1.14 -3.38 -1.03
N ILE A 65 2.04 -3.31 -0.05
CA ILE A 65 3.38 -3.88 -0.14
C ILE A 65 3.51 -4.91 0.97
N PHE A 66 3.67 -6.17 0.60
CA PHE A 66 3.94 -7.28 1.50
C PHE A 66 5.37 -7.79 1.34
N SER A 67 6.01 -8.12 2.45
CA SER A 67 7.29 -8.81 2.48
C SER A 67 7.17 -10.14 3.23
N LEU A 68 7.75 -11.22 2.68
CA LEU A 68 7.86 -12.51 3.38
C LEU A 68 8.90 -12.43 4.49
N GLU A 69 10.02 -11.72 4.23
CA GLU A 69 11.01 -11.43 5.25
C GLU A 69 10.70 -10.05 5.84
N PRO A 70 10.52 -9.95 7.15
CA PRO A 70 10.34 -8.65 7.78
C PRO A 70 11.57 -7.78 7.51
N PRO A 71 11.40 -6.55 7.01
CA PRO A 71 12.53 -5.65 6.86
C PRO A 71 13.09 -5.28 8.24
N ALA A 72 14.40 -5.09 8.31
CA ALA A 72 15.07 -4.60 9.53
C ALA A 72 14.72 -3.13 9.80
N ASP A 73 14.42 -2.38 8.74
CA ASP A 73 14.09 -0.96 8.82
C ASP A 73 13.11 -0.56 7.70
N VAL A 74 12.15 0.28 8.03
CA VAL A 74 11.28 0.97 7.07
C VAL A 74 11.66 2.44 7.05
N LYS A 75 12.51 2.81 6.11
CA LYS A 75 13.04 4.18 5.97
C LYS A 75 11.95 5.18 5.65
N GLN A 76 11.00 4.78 4.82
CA GLN A 76 9.78 5.53 4.49
C GLN A 76 8.68 4.61 3.98
N ALA A 77 7.44 4.98 4.26
CA ALA A 77 6.27 4.47 3.56
C ALA A 77 5.29 5.65 3.40
N ARG A 78 4.90 5.93 2.16
CA ARG A 78 4.04 7.08 1.83
C ARG A 78 3.16 6.80 0.63
N LEU A 79 2.10 7.58 0.50
CA LEU A 79 1.26 7.58 -0.70
C LEU A 79 1.81 8.57 -1.74
N VAL A 80 1.41 8.36 -2.99
CA VAL A 80 1.63 9.26 -4.13
C VAL A 80 0.33 9.36 -4.92
N GLY A 81 0.04 10.52 -5.47
CA GLY A 81 -1.21 10.75 -6.20
C GLY A 81 -2.43 10.97 -5.30
N ASP A 82 -2.23 11.14 -3.99
CA ASP A 82 -3.29 11.30 -2.98
C ASP A 82 -3.59 12.75 -2.61
N ARG A 83 -2.78 13.71 -3.08
CA ARG A 83 -2.89 15.12 -2.72
C ARG A 83 -3.52 15.95 -3.83
N ALA A 84 -4.22 17.01 -3.46
CA ALA A 84 -4.80 17.96 -4.42
C ALA A 84 -3.74 18.62 -5.33
N SER A 85 -2.48 18.70 -4.88
CA SER A 85 -1.33 19.17 -5.68
C SER A 85 -0.95 18.20 -6.81
N ASP A 86 -1.33 16.93 -6.69
CA ASP A 86 -0.98 15.87 -7.65
C ASP A 86 -1.92 15.86 -8.86
N LYS A 87 -3.02 16.63 -8.78
CA LYS A 87 -3.95 16.78 -9.91
C LYS A 87 -3.29 17.41 -11.11
N THR A 88 -3.81 17.10 -12.30
CA THR A 88 -3.34 17.71 -13.55
C THR A 88 -3.33 19.24 -13.46
N PRO A 89 -2.27 19.88 -14.01
CA PRO A 89 -2.15 21.33 -13.96
C PRO A 89 -3.12 22.02 -14.93
N PRO A 90 -3.48 23.31 -14.66
CA PRO A 90 -4.18 24.13 -15.64
C PRO A 90 -3.35 24.29 -16.94
N PRO A 91 -3.99 24.64 -18.11
CA PRO A 91 -5.34 25.17 -18.23
C PRO A 91 -6.46 24.16 -18.36
N GLY A 92 -6.21 22.88 -18.40
CA GLY A 92 -7.25 21.85 -18.51
C GLY A 92 -8.03 21.58 -17.21
N PRO A 93 -8.96 20.64 -17.23
CA PRO A 93 -9.64 20.21 -16.01
C PRO A 93 -8.64 19.60 -15.02
N ARG A 94 -8.83 19.89 -13.75
CA ARG A 94 -7.98 19.34 -12.69
C ARG A 94 -8.47 17.95 -12.29
N LEU A 95 -7.84 16.93 -12.88
CA LEU A 95 -8.15 15.53 -12.65
C LEU A 95 -7.15 14.88 -11.69
N TRP A 96 -7.60 13.93 -10.92
CA TRP A 96 -6.71 13.06 -10.16
C TRP A 96 -5.85 12.22 -11.10
N PRO A 97 -4.62 11.83 -10.72
CA PRO A 97 -3.74 11.01 -11.58
C PRO A 97 -4.31 9.63 -11.89
N SER A 98 -5.09 9.08 -10.95
CA SER A 98 -5.74 7.77 -11.02
C SER A 98 -6.91 7.76 -10.04
N ASP A 99 -7.79 6.79 -10.15
CA ASP A 99 -8.80 6.47 -9.14
C ASP A 99 -8.19 5.82 -7.89
N HIS A 100 -6.95 5.32 -7.98
CA HIS A 100 -6.14 4.90 -6.84
C HIS A 100 -4.97 5.85 -6.56
N ALA A 101 -4.54 5.88 -5.30
CA ALA A 101 -3.23 6.38 -4.92
C ALA A 101 -2.20 5.25 -4.95
N GLY A 102 -0.98 5.56 -5.34
CA GLY A 102 0.14 4.61 -5.27
C GLY A 102 0.76 4.57 -3.87
N ILE A 103 1.43 3.47 -3.55
CA ILE A 103 2.21 3.30 -2.33
C ILE A 103 3.69 3.15 -2.66
N VAL A 104 4.55 3.84 -1.92
CA VAL A 104 6.01 3.78 -2.05
C VAL A 104 6.61 3.49 -0.68
N ALA A 105 7.54 2.54 -0.62
CA ALA A 105 8.31 2.26 0.59
C ALA A 105 9.79 2.10 0.29
N GLY A 106 10.64 2.57 1.21
CA GLY A 106 12.05 2.30 1.27
C GLY A 106 12.33 1.33 2.42
N LEU A 107 12.91 0.18 2.10
CA LEU A 107 13.13 -0.91 3.05
C LEU A 107 14.62 -1.20 3.20
N GLY A 108 15.06 -1.50 4.42
CA GLY A 108 16.36 -2.06 4.73
C GLY A 108 16.21 -3.51 5.16
N PHE A 109 17.04 -4.39 4.62
CA PHE A 109 17.14 -5.78 5.04
C PHE A 109 18.52 -6.05 5.63
N VAL A 110 18.62 -7.01 6.57
CA VAL A 110 19.91 -7.47 7.09
C VAL A 110 20.57 -8.33 6.02
N GLU A 111 21.82 -8.01 5.67
CA GLU A 111 22.62 -8.92 4.84
C GLU A 111 22.88 -10.21 5.64
N VAL A 112 22.36 -11.32 5.16
CA VAL A 112 22.77 -12.63 5.66
C VAL A 112 24.15 -12.89 5.05
N GLN A 113 25.22 -12.70 5.85
CA GLN A 113 26.53 -13.20 5.45
C GLN A 113 26.42 -14.70 5.24
N ALA A 114 26.63 -15.14 4.00
CA ALA A 114 26.81 -16.55 3.72
C ALA A 114 27.92 -17.06 4.64
N ALA A 115 27.62 -18.06 5.47
CA ALA A 115 28.63 -18.70 6.30
C ALA A 115 29.78 -19.14 5.39
N ALA A 116 30.98 -18.58 5.64
CA ALA A 116 32.16 -19.01 4.92
C ALA A 116 32.25 -20.52 5.06
N GLY A 117 32.23 -21.22 3.93
CA GLY A 117 32.32 -22.65 3.91
C GLY A 117 33.53 -23.09 4.72
N ILE A 118 33.31 -24.03 5.61
CA ILE A 118 34.37 -24.76 6.30
C ILE A 118 34.88 -25.76 5.28
N ASP A 119 36.06 -25.48 4.71
CA ASP A 119 36.85 -26.47 3.93
C ASP A 119 37.40 -27.56 4.87
#